data_76aa309bca886a50ee7cffb8996b2eda
#
_entry.id   76aa309bca886a50ee7cffb8996b2eda
#
_cell.length_a   1.000
_cell.length_b   1.000
_cell.length_c   1.000
_cell.angle_alpha   90.00
_cell.angle_beta   90.00
_cell.angle_gamma   90.00
#
_symmetry.space_group_name_H-M   'P 1'
#
loop_
_entity.id
_entity.type
_entity.pdbx_description
1 polymer ?
#
loop_
_entity_poly.entity_id
_entity_poly.type
_entity_poly.pdbx_seq_one_letter_code
_entity_poly.pdbx_strand_id
1 'polypeptide(L)'
;MNRAAAFVLIGTCASAFYLTGLIWTIQWVHYPLFEMVSPDQFTKYEAAHTIAITAIVGPVMVAELVTAVAWAVLCPSSLGRATPIIGLGLVILIWVSTAVLQVPLHDTVSRGYDATTIATLVATNWIRTISWTVRSGILARTLWQVLTREPISSTAS
;
A
#
# COMPACT_ATOMS: atom_id res chain seq x y z
N MET A 1 -14.48 -17.52 -12.51
CA MET A 1 -14.60 -16.43 -11.49
C MET A 1 -15.91 -15.69 -11.74
N ASN A 2 -16.68 -15.41 -10.70
CA ASN A 2 -17.91 -14.62 -10.84
C ASN A 2 -17.61 -13.11 -10.96
N ARG A 3 -18.61 -12.32 -11.37
CA ARG A 3 -18.44 -10.87 -11.61
C ARG A 3 -18.01 -10.10 -10.36
N ALA A 4 -18.52 -10.46 -9.18
CA ALA A 4 -18.17 -9.80 -7.93
C ALA A 4 -16.69 -10.01 -7.58
N ALA A 5 -16.20 -11.26 -7.66
CA ALA A 5 -14.78 -11.56 -7.43
C ALA A 5 -13.86 -10.88 -8.46
N ALA A 6 -14.31 -10.75 -9.74
CA ALA A 6 -13.54 -10.03 -10.75
C ALA A 6 -13.42 -8.54 -10.41
N PHE A 7 -14.54 -7.91 -10.04
CA PHE A 7 -14.56 -6.50 -9.66
C PHE A 7 -13.67 -6.21 -8.44
N VAL A 8 -13.75 -7.06 -7.41
CA VAL A 8 -12.92 -6.96 -6.20
C VAL A 8 -11.45 -7.15 -6.54
N LEU A 9 -11.09 -8.10 -7.40
CA LEU A 9 -9.69 -8.29 -7.82
C LEU A 9 -9.16 -7.05 -8.54
N ILE A 10 -9.94 -6.44 -9.43
CA ILE A 10 -9.56 -5.20 -10.13
C ILE A 10 -9.32 -4.08 -9.11
N GLY A 11 -10.25 -3.85 -8.18
CA GLY A 11 -10.10 -2.83 -7.15
C GLY A 11 -8.87 -3.05 -6.26
N THR A 12 -8.63 -4.31 -5.87
CA THR A 12 -7.46 -4.72 -5.09
C THR A 12 -6.15 -4.47 -5.85
N CYS A 13 -6.09 -4.81 -7.13
CA CYS A 13 -4.92 -4.54 -7.97
C CYS A 13 -4.70 -3.04 -8.17
N ALA A 14 -5.75 -2.30 -8.50
CA ALA A 14 -5.67 -0.87 -8.75
C ALA A 14 -5.14 -0.09 -7.53
N SER A 15 -5.69 -0.35 -6.34
CA SER A 15 -5.25 0.31 -5.10
C SER A 15 -3.83 -0.09 -4.71
N ALA A 16 -3.46 -1.38 -4.77
CA ALA A 16 -2.14 -1.85 -4.42
C ALA A 16 -1.05 -1.32 -5.38
N PHE A 17 -1.28 -1.33 -6.68
CA PHE A 17 -0.31 -0.83 -7.66
C PHE A 17 -0.14 0.68 -7.57
N TYR A 18 -1.23 1.42 -7.36
CA TYR A 18 -1.17 2.86 -7.11
C TYR A 18 -0.32 3.17 -5.87
N LEU A 19 -0.61 2.52 -4.72
CA LEU A 19 0.12 2.75 -3.48
C LEU A 19 1.58 2.30 -3.57
N THR A 20 1.87 1.24 -4.33
CA THR A 20 3.25 0.82 -4.59
C THR A 20 4.02 1.88 -5.36
N GLY A 21 3.48 2.41 -6.44
CA GLY A 21 4.14 3.50 -7.18
C GLY A 21 4.35 4.74 -6.32
N LEU A 22 3.33 5.11 -5.55
CA LEU A 22 3.39 6.27 -4.66
C LEU A 22 4.43 6.08 -3.55
N ILE A 23 4.48 4.92 -2.88
CA ILE A 23 5.42 4.71 -1.76
C ILE A 23 6.88 4.67 -2.24
N TRP A 24 7.16 4.17 -3.45
CA TRP A 24 8.48 4.25 -4.04
C TRP A 24 8.89 5.70 -4.31
N THR A 25 7.98 6.54 -4.81
CA THR A 25 8.22 7.98 -4.98
C THR A 25 8.50 8.66 -3.64
N ILE A 26 7.73 8.32 -2.60
CA ILE A 26 7.96 8.83 -1.25
C ILE A 26 9.33 8.40 -0.73
N GLN A 27 9.67 7.12 -0.85
CA GLN A 27 10.90 6.54 -0.31
C GLN A 27 12.16 7.13 -0.95
N TRP A 28 12.19 7.29 -2.27
CA TRP A 28 13.39 7.68 -3.01
C TRP A 28 13.47 9.17 -3.35
N VAL A 29 12.35 9.85 -3.39
CA VAL A 29 12.34 11.25 -3.80
C VAL A 29 11.90 12.12 -2.65
N HIS A 30 10.70 11.89 -2.12
CA HIS A 30 10.05 12.84 -1.23
C HIS A 30 10.72 12.92 0.14
N TYR A 31 10.97 11.80 0.81
CA TYR A 31 11.59 11.77 2.13
C TYR A 31 13.05 12.27 2.14
N PRO A 32 13.93 11.91 1.19
CA PRO A 32 15.27 12.49 1.14
C PRO A 32 15.28 14.02 0.98
N LEU A 33 14.26 14.59 0.32
CA LEU A 33 14.13 16.05 0.20
C LEU A 33 13.75 16.76 1.49
N PHE A 34 13.31 16.07 2.53
CA PHE A 34 13.06 16.65 3.85
C PHE A 34 14.33 17.28 4.46
N GLU A 35 15.48 16.66 4.23
CA GLU A 35 16.76 17.17 4.70
C GLU A 35 17.20 18.49 4.02
N MET A 36 16.60 18.80 2.86
CA MET A 36 16.87 20.04 2.11
C MET A 36 15.99 21.20 2.55
N VAL A 37 14.98 20.96 3.38
CA VAL A 37 14.12 22.02 3.93
C VAL A 37 14.83 22.66 5.11
N SER A 38 14.96 24.01 5.08
CA SER A 38 15.59 24.71 6.18
C SER A 38 14.82 24.54 7.51
N PRO A 39 15.51 24.43 8.66
CA PRO A 39 14.87 24.18 9.94
C PRO A 39 13.77 25.17 10.33
N ASP A 40 13.90 26.45 9.95
CA ASP A 40 12.92 27.51 10.20
C ASP A 40 11.64 27.36 9.37
N GLN A 41 11.69 26.69 8.21
CA GLN A 41 10.54 26.44 7.35
C GLN A 41 9.95 25.04 7.53
N PHE A 42 10.68 24.14 8.22
CA PHE A 42 10.34 22.73 8.27
C PHE A 42 8.95 22.46 8.88
N THR A 43 8.63 23.08 9.99
CA THR A 43 7.32 22.90 10.66
C THR A 43 6.15 23.29 9.75
N LYS A 44 6.28 24.38 9.00
CA LYS A 44 5.25 24.81 8.05
C LYS A 44 5.14 23.85 6.87
N TYR A 45 6.27 23.41 6.36
CA TYR A 45 6.34 22.45 5.27
C TYR A 45 5.70 21.12 5.69
N GLU A 46 6.05 20.59 6.86
CA GLU A 46 5.56 19.31 7.37
C GLU A 46 4.03 19.33 7.61
N ALA A 47 3.50 20.42 8.17
CA ALA A 47 2.06 20.59 8.32
C ALA A 47 1.32 20.56 6.98
N ALA A 48 1.84 21.23 5.97
CA ALA A 48 1.27 21.21 4.63
C ALA A 48 1.41 19.82 3.97
N HIS A 49 2.57 19.18 4.12
CA HIS A 49 2.83 17.84 3.63
C HIS A 49 1.85 16.82 4.22
N THR A 50 1.71 16.79 5.54
CA THR A 50 0.87 15.80 6.24
C THR A 50 -0.60 15.89 5.80
N ILE A 51 -1.12 17.11 5.64
CA ILE A 51 -2.48 17.34 5.12
C ILE A 51 -2.61 16.81 3.69
N ALA A 52 -1.69 17.21 2.80
CA ALA A 52 -1.76 16.83 1.39
C ALA A 52 -1.59 15.33 1.18
N ILE A 53 -0.60 14.71 1.83
CA ILE A 53 -0.32 13.29 1.67
C ILE A 53 -1.44 12.42 2.26
N THR A 54 -2.02 12.82 3.38
CA THR A 54 -3.15 12.10 3.99
C THR A 54 -4.38 12.13 3.08
N ALA A 55 -4.66 13.26 2.43
CA ALA A 55 -5.76 13.38 1.48
C ALA A 55 -5.60 12.47 0.25
N ILE A 56 -4.37 12.17 -0.16
CA ILE A 56 -4.07 11.29 -1.30
C ILE A 56 -4.01 9.82 -0.86
N VAL A 57 -3.25 9.53 0.18
CA VAL A 57 -2.94 8.15 0.61
C VAL A 57 -4.11 7.54 1.38
N GLY A 58 -4.73 8.30 2.29
CA GLY A 58 -5.75 7.80 3.22
C GLY A 58 -6.93 7.12 2.52
N PRO A 59 -7.62 7.78 1.59
CA PRO A 59 -8.75 7.18 0.88
C PRO A 59 -8.40 5.90 0.13
N VAL A 60 -7.20 5.86 -0.50
CA VAL A 60 -6.75 4.69 -1.26
C VAL A 60 -6.35 3.55 -0.34
N MET A 61 -5.72 3.83 0.82
CA MET A 61 -5.44 2.81 1.84
C MET A 61 -6.74 2.18 2.40
N VAL A 62 -7.78 3.00 2.63
CA VAL A 62 -9.10 2.48 3.06
C VAL A 62 -9.70 1.59 1.96
N ALA A 63 -9.69 2.03 0.71
CA ALA A 63 -10.17 1.24 -0.42
C ALA A 63 -9.38 -0.07 -0.56
N GLU A 64 -8.05 -0.03 -0.38
CA GLU A 64 -7.20 -1.22 -0.38
C GLU A 64 -7.57 -2.20 0.73
N LEU A 65 -7.78 -1.72 1.96
CA LEU A 65 -8.17 -2.58 3.08
C LEU A 65 -9.52 -3.27 2.82
N VAL A 66 -10.52 -2.50 2.39
CA VAL A 66 -11.86 -3.03 2.08
C VAL A 66 -11.79 -4.08 0.97
N THR A 67 -11.08 -3.78 -0.11
CA THR A 67 -10.95 -4.72 -1.24
C THR A 67 -10.08 -5.92 -0.88
N ALA A 68 -9.07 -5.79 -0.02
CA ALA A 68 -8.26 -6.92 0.47
C ALA A 68 -9.08 -7.89 1.33
N VAL A 69 -9.91 -7.36 2.24
CA VAL A 69 -10.84 -8.17 3.05
C VAL A 69 -11.85 -8.88 2.13
N ALA A 70 -12.47 -8.14 1.22
CA ALA A 70 -13.41 -8.72 0.26
C ALA A 70 -12.74 -9.80 -0.62
N TRP A 71 -11.49 -9.59 -1.05
CA TRP A 71 -10.74 -10.56 -1.82
C TRP A 71 -10.40 -11.82 -1.01
N ALA A 72 -10.06 -11.69 0.27
CA ALA A 72 -9.83 -12.83 1.15
C ALA A 72 -11.08 -13.74 1.28
N VAL A 73 -12.28 -13.15 1.20
CA VAL A 73 -13.56 -13.87 1.26
C VAL A 73 -13.97 -14.43 -0.11
N LEU A 74 -13.88 -13.63 -1.17
CA LEU A 74 -14.46 -13.92 -2.50
C LEU A 74 -13.48 -14.63 -3.45
N CYS A 75 -12.20 -14.74 -3.08
CA CYS A 75 -11.19 -15.39 -3.92
C CYS A 75 -11.60 -16.84 -4.22
N PRO A 76 -11.67 -17.25 -5.50
CA PRO A 76 -11.99 -18.62 -5.86
C PRO A 76 -10.99 -19.63 -5.27
N SER A 77 -11.49 -20.73 -4.75
CA SER A 77 -10.63 -21.81 -4.18
C SER A 77 -9.60 -22.33 -5.18
N SER A 78 -9.93 -22.27 -6.46
CA SER A 78 -9.01 -22.64 -7.55
C SER A 78 -7.76 -21.77 -7.69
N LEU A 79 -7.73 -20.58 -7.08
CA LEU A 79 -6.56 -19.69 -7.00
C LEU A 79 -5.75 -19.90 -5.71
N GLY A 80 -6.24 -20.75 -4.81
CA GLY A 80 -5.63 -21.00 -3.51
C GLY A 80 -5.99 -19.95 -2.45
N ARG A 81 -6.11 -20.39 -1.20
CA ARG A 81 -6.48 -19.54 -0.06
C ARG A 81 -5.29 -18.79 0.55
N ALA A 82 -4.08 -19.32 0.41
CA ALA A 82 -2.89 -18.71 1.01
C ALA A 82 -2.61 -17.30 0.46
N THR A 83 -2.72 -17.13 -0.85
CA THR A 83 -2.43 -15.87 -1.54
C THR A 83 -3.23 -14.66 -1.02
N PRO A 84 -4.57 -14.72 -0.95
CA PRO A 84 -5.35 -13.59 -0.43
C PRO A 84 -5.13 -13.36 1.07
N ILE A 85 -4.88 -14.42 1.86
CA ILE A 85 -4.61 -14.30 3.30
C ILE A 85 -3.26 -13.62 3.55
N ILE A 86 -2.20 -14.03 2.85
CA ILE A 86 -0.89 -13.37 2.92
C ILE A 86 -1.02 -11.91 2.48
N GLY A 87 -1.75 -11.66 1.39
CA GLY A 87 -2.00 -10.31 0.90
C GLY A 87 -2.71 -9.41 1.92
N LEU A 88 -3.71 -9.94 2.64
CA LEU A 88 -4.39 -9.23 3.72
C LEU A 88 -3.44 -8.99 4.92
N GLY A 89 -2.63 -9.98 5.28
CA GLY A 89 -1.61 -9.84 6.34
C GLY A 89 -0.62 -8.70 6.06
N LEU A 90 -0.20 -8.55 4.78
CA LEU A 90 0.65 -7.41 4.37
C LEU A 90 -0.06 -6.07 4.49
N VAL A 91 -1.36 -5.98 4.15
CA VAL A 91 -2.15 -4.76 4.35
C VAL A 91 -2.24 -4.41 5.84
N ILE A 92 -2.50 -5.38 6.70
CA ILE A 92 -2.54 -5.18 8.16
C ILE A 92 -1.17 -4.68 8.66
N LEU A 93 -0.07 -5.28 8.20
CA LEU A 93 1.28 -4.84 8.57
C LEU A 93 1.54 -3.38 8.14
N ILE A 94 1.10 -2.98 6.94
CA ILE A 94 1.19 -1.60 6.46
C ILE A 94 0.40 -0.65 7.36
N TRP A 95 -0.83 -0.99 7.72
CA TRP A 95 -1.66 -0.18 8.61
C TRP A 95 -1.06 -0.05 10.01
N VAL A 96 -0.59 -1.15 10.59
CA VAL A 96 0.08 -1.15 11.91
C VAL A 96 1.35 -0.30 11.86
N SER A 97 2.21 -0.50 10.85
CA SER A 97 3.42 0.31 10.66
C SER A 97 3.08 1.80 10.50
N THR A 98 2.01 2.13 9.78
CA THR A 98 1.56 3.51 9.63
C THR A 98 1.14 4.11 10.95
N ALA A 99 0.26 3.43 11.71
CA ALA A 99 -0.28 3.94 12.96
C ALA A 99 0.74 4.00 14.10
N VAL A 100 1.67 3.03 14.17
CA VAL A 100 2.60 2.89 15.30
C VAL A 100 3.94 3.60 15.05
N LEU A 101 4.37 3.71 13.79
CA LEU A 101 5.67 4.30 13.45
C LEU A 101 5.51 5.62 12.69
N GLN A 102 4.82 5.61 11.55
CA GLN A 102 4.82 6.78 10.67
C GLN A 102 4.07 7.96 11.27
N VAL A 103 2.85 7.76 11.76
CA VAL A 103 2.05 8.84 12.35
C VAL A 103 2.74 9.49 13.56
N PRO A 104 3.27 8.75 14.56
CA PRO A 104 4.00 9.36 15.68
C PRO A 104 5.29 10.07 15.26
N LEU A 105 6.02 9.55 14.27
CA LEU A 105 7.24 10.21 13.78
C LEU A 105 6.91 11.53 13.07
N HIS A 106 5.88 11.55 12.22
CA HIS A 106 5.38 12.79 11.60
C HIS A 106 4.91 13.81 12.65
N ASP A 107 4.19 13.36 13.69
CA ASP A 107 3.79 14.23 14.79
C ASP A 107 4.99 14.83 15.54
N THR A 108 6.05 14.06 15.72
CA THR A 108 7.29 14.55 16.35
C THR A 108 7.98 15.60 15.49
N VAL A 109 8.20 15.35 14.21
CA VAL A 109 8.88 16.32 13.32
C VAL A 109 8.01 17.54 12.99
N SER A 110 6.69 17.44 13.15
CA SER A 110 5.79 18.59 13.02
C SER A 110 5.99 19.65 14.10
N ARG A 111 6.63 19.29 15.21
CA ARG A 111 6.94 20.20 16.33
C ARG A 111 8.27 20.91 16.16
N GLY A 112 9.12 20.46 15.25
CA GLY A 112 10.43 21.04 14.96
C GLY A 112 11.30 20.11 14.13
N TYR A 113 12.30 20.70 13.46
CA TYR A 113 13.26 19.94 12.69
C TYR A 113 14.14 19.06 13.61
N ASP A 114 14.13 17.76 13.37
CA ASP A 114 15.04 16.80 14.00
C ASP A 114 15.53 15.77 12.97
N ALA A 115 16.78 15.89 12.58
CA ALA A 115 17.42 15.03 11.58
C ALA A 115 17.38 13.55 11.97
N THR A 116 17.48 13.21 13.27
CA THR A 116 17.45 11.83 13.75
C THR A 116 16.07 11.22 13.57
N THR A 117 15.02 11.97 13.90
CA THR A 117 13.63 11.55 13.71
C THR A 117 13.29 11.41 12.22
N ILE A 118 13.78 12.34 11.37
CA ILE A 118 13.63 12.25 9.91
C ILE A 118 14.30 10.98 9.37
N ALA A 119 15.55 10.72 9.76
CA ALA A 119 16.25 9.51 9.35
C ALA A 119 15.51 8.23 9.79
N THR A 120 14.93 8.23 11.00
CA THR A 120 14.11 7.12 11.51
C THR A 120 12.82 6.95 10.71
N LEU A 121 12.17 8.05 10.34
CA LEU A 121 10.98 8.05 9.47
C LEU A 121 11.29 7.41 8.12
N VAL A 122 12.38 7.81 7.48
CA VAL A 122 12.84 7.26 6.19
C VAL A 122 13.17 5.77 6.31
N ALA A 123 13.91 5.38 7.35
CA ALA A 123 14.33 3.99 7.58
C ALA A 123 13.13 3.08 7.84
N THR A 124 12.20 3.49 8.70
CA THR A 124 11.01 2.68 9.04
C THR A 124 10.00 2.60 7.90
N ASN A 125 9.98 3.57 6.99
CA ASN A 125 9.11 3.53 5.82
C ASN A 125 9.42 2.35 4.87
N TRP A 126 10.62 1.78 4.92
CA TRP A 126 10.96 0.57 4.16
C TRP A 126 10.04 -0.61 4.47
N ILE A 127 9.50 -0.71 5.69
CA ILE A 127 8.51 -1.74 6.05
C ILE A 127 7.30 -1.65 5.11
N ARG A 128 6.78 -0.46 4.89
CA ARG A 128 5.64 -0.20 4.00
C ARG A 128 6.02 -0.41 2.53
N THR A 129 7.16 0.10 2.12
CA THR A 129 7.66 0.00 0.74
C THR A 129 7.83 -1.46 0.31
N ILE A 130 8.47 -2.27 1.14
CA ILE A 130 8.66 -3.70 0.87
C ILE A 130 7.31 -4.44 0.90
N SER A 131 6.45 -4.15 1.88
CA SER A 131 5.15 -4.82 2.02
C SER A 131 4.26 -4.57 0.81
N TRP A 132 4.14 -3.32 0.32
CA TRP A 132 3.38 -3.03 -0.90
C TRP A 132 4.01 -3.64 -2.14
N THR A 133 5.35 -3.65 -2.25
CA THR A 133 6.05 -4.27 -3.40
C THR A 133 5.78 -5.76 -3.47
N VAL A 134 5.93 -6.49 -2.35
CA VAL A 134 5.65 -7.92 -2.27
C VAL A 134 4.18 -8.20 -2.59
N ARG A 135 3.28 -7.42 -2.01
CA ARG A 135 1.84 -7.54 -2.27
C ARG A 135 1.50 -7.33 -3.75
N SER A 136 2.07 -6.32 -4.39
CA SER A 136 1.88 -6.07 -5.82
C SER A 136 2.40 -7.22 -6.69
N GLY A 137 3.53 -7.81 -6.34
CA GLY A 137 4.02 -9.01 -7.01
C GLY A 137 3.07 -10.21 -6.89
N ILE A 138 2.51 -10.42 -5.69
CA ILE A 138 1.50 -11.46 -5.45
C ILE A 138 0.25 -11.22 -6.31
N LEU A 139 -0.25 -9.99 -6.36
CA LEU A 139 -1.43 -9.63 -7.14
C LEU A 139 -1.18 -9.73 -8.66
N ALA A 140 -0.02 -9.30 -9.13
CA ALA A 140 0.37 -9.44 -10.53
C ALA A 140 0.40 -10.91 -10.94
N ARG A 141 0.97 -11.81 -10.11
CA ARG A 141 0.93 -13.25 -10.34
C ARG A 141 -0.51 -13.78 -10.37
N THR A 142 -1.36 -13.34 -9.44
CA THR A 142 -2.77 -13.75 -9.40
C THR A 142 -3.50 -13.31 -10.66
N LEU A 143 -3.29 -12.07 -11.10
CA LEU A 143 -3.86 -11.54 -12.32
C LEU A 143 -3.40 -12.33 -13.55
N TRP A 144 -2.11 -12.63 -13.64
CA TRP A 144 -1.56 -13.50 -14.68
C TRP A 144 -2.27 -14.87 -14.72
N GLN A 145 -2.43 -15.54 -13.57
CA GLN A 145 -3.12 -16.81 -13.48
C GLN A 145 -4.58 -16.73 -13.95
N VAL A 146 -5.27 -15.62 -13.69
CA VAL A 146 -6.65 -15.43 -14.12
C VAL A 146 -6.73 -15.22 -15.64
N LEU A 147 -5.80 -14.45 -16.20
CA LEU A 147 -5.78 -14.12 -17.63
C LEU A 147 -5.33 -15.28 -18.52
N THR A 148 -4.49 -16.18 -18.00
CA THR A 148 -3.93 -17.31 -18.78
C THR A 148 -4.69 -18.62 -18.60
N ARG A 149 -5.74 -18.67 -17.76
CA ARG A 149 -6.61 -19.86 -17.67
C ARG A 149 -7.47 -19.96 -18.92
N GLU A 150 -7.27 -21.05 -19.65
CA GLU A 150 -8.18 -21.37 -20.75
C GLU A 150 -9.62 -21.55 -20.27
N PRO A 151 -10.62 -21.11 -21.04
CA PRO A 151 -12.02 -21.45 -20.79
C PRO A 151 -12.12 -22.97 -20.80
N ILE A 152 -12.73 -23.57 -19.77
CA ILE A 152 -13.07 -24.99 -19.82
C ILE A 152 -13.95 -25.17 -21.07
N SER A 153 -13.41 -25.81 -22.10
CA SER A 153 -14.16 -26.14 -23.29
C SER A 153 -15.32 -27.06 -22.86
N SER A 154 -16.55 -26.54 -22.93
CA SER A 154 -17.75 -27.34 -22.77
C SER A 154 -17.92 -28.22 -24.02
N THR A 155 -17.08 -29.23 -24.18
CA THR A 155 -17.33 -30.38 -25.04
C THR A 155 -18.13 -31.36 -24.22
N ALA A 156 -19.42 -31.13 -24.13
CA ALA A 156 -20.41 -32.16 -23.83
C ALA A 156 -21.22 -32.36 -25.09
N SER A 157 -20.86 -33.43 -25.76
CA SER A 157 -21.70 -34.09 -26.77
C SER A 157 -22.92 -34.73 -26.13
#